data_a7d95d1343b713d94d43eb2e5e1c4162
#
_entry.id   a7d95d1343b713d94d43eb2e5e1c4162
#
_cell.length_a   1.000
_cell.length_b   1.000
_cell.length_c   1.000
_cell.angle_alpha   90.00
_cell.angle_beta   90.00
_cell.angle_gamma   90.00
#
_symmetry.space_group_name_H-M   'P 1'
#
loop_
_entity.id
_entity.type
_entity.pdbx_description
1 polymer ?
#
loop_
_entity_poly.entity_id
_entity_poly.type
_entity_poly.pdbx_seq_one_letter_code
_entity_poly.pdbx_strand_id
1 'polypeptide(L)'
;MKSFSRRTFLQAAGVSAAAVGFGGVLSACARNSNAGNSDAGGTSKSEEHASQVTVSMPVSSEPAAGFDPFVSWGCGEHVHEPLIQSTLLTTTADMGFENDLATAYSCSDDGLTWTFTIRTDAKFTNGKALTAHDVAYTINGVANSEASECDLTMVDKAVAVNDDTCEVHLNKPFNAFLYTLAVIGIVPDGGHGSDYGTNPIGSGRYMLEQWDHGQQVILKANPDYYGDAPKIDRVVVVFMEEDASLAAARSGQVDVAYTVATYADQQPAGYDLLNCTSVDSRGISLPTIAAGATKKQTGEEYPAGNDVTQDLSLRRAINYGVNRQTLIDNVLNGYGEVAYSVSDNMPWSSDDMRCEQDISHAKALLDEAGWALGSDGVRVKDGVPAAFDLYYSASDSVRQAIAMEFANQMGELGIKVSPKGASWDDIYRHQFSDPVVWGWGSNSPIEIYNLNYSTGNGNYTCYENEAVDAHLNAALANPVIADSYNEWKLAMWDGENGVAPQGAATWVWFANVDHLYFVADGLKVADQKPHPHGHGWSIVNNVDKWSW
;
A
#
# COMPACT_ATOMS: atom_id res chain seq x y z
N MET A 1 28.65 -5.69 -14.27
CA MET A 1 28.53 -4.62 -13.26
C MET A 1 27.82 -5.25 -12.07
N LYS A 2 28.29 -5.01 -10.84
CA LYS A 2 27.75 -5.71 -9.66
C LYS A 2 26.44 -5.03 -9.26
N SER A 3 25.34 -5.77 -9.26
CA SER A 3 24.05 -5.32 -8.73
C SER A 3 24.19 -5.07 -7.22
N PHE A 4 23.85 -3.89 -6.78
CA PHE A 4 23.66 -3.62 -5.36
C PHE A 4 22.31 -4.22 -4.96
N SER A 5 22.32 -5.32 -4.22
CA SER A 5 21.10 -5.87 -3.64
C SER A 5 20.67 -5.04 -2.42
N ARG A 6 19.38 -5.04 -2.08
CA ARG A 6 18.81 -4.44 -0.85
C ARG A 6 19.64 -4.77 0.40
N ARG A 7 20.31 -5.90 0.41
CA ARG A 7 21.20 -6.39 1.46
C ARG A 7 22.45 -5.52 1.69
N THR A 8 22.96 -4.86 0.66
CA THR A 8 24.17 -4.02 0.76
C THR A 8 23.87 -2.66 1.40
N PHE A 9 22.65 -2.16 1.24
CA PHE A 9 22.21 -0.91 1.86
C PHE A 9 21.99 -1.08 3.37
N LEU A 10 21.36 -2.18 3.81
CA LEU A 10 21.13 -2.50 5.23
C LEU A 10 22.42 -2.84 6.00
N GLN A 11 23.45 -3.36 5.32
CA GLN A 11 24.75 -3.64 5.95
C GLN A 11 25.60 -2.38 6.20
N ALA A 12 25.33 -1.29 5.52
CA ALA A 12 26.03 -0.01 5.77
C ALA A 12 25.45 0.79 6.95
N ALA A 13 24.21 0.50 7.37
CA ALA A 13 23.54 1.14 8.51
C ALA A 13 23.80 0.44 9.87
N GLY A 14 24.46 -0.70 9.87
CA GLY A 14 24.57 -1.60 11.02
C GLY A 14 25.85 -1.52 11.85
N VAL A 15 26.44 -0.36 12.12
CA VAL A 15 27.47 -0.22 13.18
C VAL A 15 27.40 1.17 13.82
N SER A 16 26.57 1.32 14.83
CA SER A 16 26.81 2.21 15.98
C SER A 16 25.65 2.10 17.00
N ALA A 17 25.54 1.00 17.68
CA ALA A 17 24.79 0.94 18.95
C ALA A 17 25.74 1.37 20.07
N ALA A 18 25.76 2.65 20.40
CA ALA A 18 26.30 3.14 21.65
C ALA A 18 25.12 3.59 22.52
N ALA A 19 24.87 2.85 23.59
CA ALA A 19 23.93 3.21 24.63
C ALA A 19 24.28 4.57 25.21
N VAL A 20 23.41 5.57 25.00
CA VAL A 20 23.40 6.81 25.78
C VAL A 20 22.01 6.96 26.36
N GLY A 21 22.00 7.05 27.70
CA GLY A 21 20.82 7.01 28.54
C GLY A 21 19.78 8.08 28.17
N PHE A 22 18.54 7.66 28.21
CA PHE A 22 17.36 8.51 28.21
C PHE A 22 17.39 9.43 29.45
N GLY A 23 17.69 10.70 29.19
CA GLY A 23 17.64 11.72 30.22
C GLY A 23 17.92 13.10 29.66
N GLY A 24 16.88 13.78 29.23
CA GLY A 24 16.92 15.23 29.16
C GLY A 24 16.90 15.91 27.81
N VAL A 25 15.78 15.88 27.09
CA VAL A 25 15.32 17.00 26.24
C VAL A 25 13.77 17.04 26.20
N LEU A 26 13.11 16.88 27.33
CA LEU A 26 11.67 17.21 27.51
C LEU A 26 11.54 18.28 28.59
N SER A 27 12.33 19.36 28.51
CA SER A 27 12.29 20.41 29.52
C SER A 27 12.46 21.79 28.89
N ALA A 28 11.48 22.20 28.09
CA ALA A 28 11.36 23.58 27.65
C ALA A 28 9.90 24.09 27.68
N CYS A 29 9.06 23.56 28.58
CA CYS A 29 7.80 24.20 28.97
C CYS A 29 7.46 23.89 30.42
N ALA A 30 8.38 24.14 31.37
CA ALA A 30 8.06 24.19 32.80
C ALA A 30 7.70 25.63 33.18
N ARG A 31 6.45 25.83 33.50
CA ARG A 31 5.87 27.07 34.06
C ARG A 31 6.66 27.56 35.25
N ASN A 32 7.11 28.79 35.17
CA ASN A 32 7.47 29.57 36.34
C ASN A 32 6.22 30.32 36.83
N SER A 33 5.64 29.86 37.93
CA SER A 33 4.56 30.55 38.61
C SER A 33 5.16 31.69 39.42
N ASN A 34 4.95 32.92 39.01
CA ASN A 34 5.00 34.05 39.94
C ASN A 34 3.86 35.02 39.61
N ALA A 35 3.06 35.28 40.65
CA ALA A 35 1.90 36.12 40.60
C ALA A 35 2.27 37.61 40.43
N GLY A 36 1.61 38.25 39.47
CA GLY A 36 1.67 39.71 39.28
C GLY A 36 0.68 40.16 38.23
N ASN A 37 -0.41 40.70 38.70
CA ASN A 37 -1.56 41.24 37.95
C ASN A 37 -1.12 42.29 36.94
N SER A 38 -1.49 42.16 35.65
CA SER A 38 -1.89 43.27 34.76
C SER A 38 -2.47 42.74 33.44
N ASP A 39 -3.66 43.14 33.12
CA ASP A 39 -4.36 42.99 31.84
C ASP A 39 -3.49 43.43 30.67
N ALA A 40 -3.34 42.58 29.64
CA ALA A 40 -3.39 42.89 28.23
C ALA A 40 -2.92 41.69 27.37
N GLY A 41 -3.71 41.22 26.41
CA GLY A 41 -3.25 40.51 25.21
C GLY A 41 -3.27 38.99 25.25
N GLY A 42 -4.45 38.39 25.37
CA GLY A 42 -4.63 36.96 25.06
C GLY A 42 -4.96 36.72 23.59
N THR A 43 -3.97 36.72 22.70
CA THR A 43 -4.20 36.37 21.27
C THR A 43 -3.10 35.55 20.59
N SER A 44 -2.03 35.16 21.27
CA SER A 44 -0.90 34.51 20.54
C SER A 44 -0.79 33.00 20.71
N LYS A 45 -1.55 32.33 21.57
CA LYS A 45 -1.49 30.87 21.75
C LYS A 45 -2.53 30.07 21.01
N SER A 46 -3.65 30.69 20.62
CA SER A 46 -4.71 30.04 19.84
C SER A 46 -4.44 30.07 18.33
N GLU A 47 -3.68 31.03 17.82
CA GLU A 47 -3.39 31.15 16.38
C GLU A 47 -2.27 30.18 15.94
N GLU A 48 -1.27 29.92 16.77
CA GLU A 48 -0.17 29.00 16.45
C GLU A 48 -0.63 27.54 16.46
N HIS A 49 -1.65 27.18 17.22
CA HIS A 49 -2.26 25.83 17.20
C HIS A 49 -3.22 25.65 16.02
N ALA A 50 -3.80 26.72 15.49
CA ALA A 50 -4.78 26.65 14.41
C ALA A 50 -4.14 26.37 13.02
N SER A 51 -2.82 26.50 12.88
CA SER A 51 -2.13 26.33 11.62
C SER A 51 -1.19 25.09 11.56
N GLN A 52 -1.10 24.31 12.65
CA GLN A 52 -0.27 23.10 12.70
C GLN A 52 -1.10 21.87 13.04
N VAL A 53 -0.69 20.73 12.51
CA VAL A 53 -1.19 19.40 12.89
C VAL A 53 -0.03 18.43 13.11
N THR A 54 -0.14 17.61 14.16
CA THR A 54 0.80 16.51 14.44
C THR A 54 0.11 15.17 14.20
N VAL A 55 0.64 14.36 13.28
CA VAL A 55 0.08 13.08 12.87
C VAL A 55 1.06 11.97 13.21
N SER A 56 0.63 10.93 13.93
CA SER A 56 1.45 9.72 14.07
C SER A 56 1.20 8.75 12.92
N MET A 57 2.25 8.10 12.48
CA MET A 57 2.23 7.01 11.48
C MET A 57 3.06 5.83 11.98
N PRO A 58 2.84 4.61 11.46
CA PRO A 58 3.71 3.46 11.72
C PRO A 58 5.18 3.77 11.39
N VAL A 59 6.11 3.16 12.12
CA VAL A 59 7.56 3.29 11.85
C VAL A 59 7.91 2.88 10.42
N SER A 60 7.19 1.90 9.85
CA SER A 60 7.35 1.46 8.45
C SER A 60 6.98 2.51 7.41
N SER A 61 6.29 3.58 7.80
CA SER A 61 5.91 4.69 6.90
C SER A 61 7.04 5.73 6.75
N GLU A 62 8.14 5.63 7.50
CA GLU A 62 9.29 6.50 7.26
C GLU A 62 9.88 6.21 5.87
N PRO A 63 10.08 7.24 5.01
CA PRO A 63 10.58 7.02 3.66
C PRO A 63 12.02 6.49 3.66
N ALA A 64 12.21 5.20 3.40
CA ALA A 64 13.53 4.55 3.47
C ALA A 64 14.56 5.17 2.50
N ALA A 65 14.11 5.60 1.32
CA ALA A 65 14.93 6.26 0.30
C ALA A 65 14.76 7.80 0.28
N GLY A 66 14.07 8.35 1.29
CA GLY A 66 13.71 9.76 1.33
C GLY A 66 12.58 10.12 0.37
N PHE A 67 12.44 11.41 0.09
CA PHE A 67 11.38 11.99 -0.72
C PHE A 67 11.72 11.98 -2.21
N ASP A 68 12.26 10.86 -2.69
CA ASP A 68 12.78 10.71 -4.06
C ASP A 68 11.83 9.89 -4.95
N PRO A 69 11.12 10.53 -5.91
CA PRO A 69 10.25 9.84 -6.85
C PRO A 69 10.98 8.87 -7.79
N PHE A 70 12.31 9.01 -7.96
CA PHE A 70 13.10 8.08 -8.80
C PHE A 70 13.39 6.75 -8.09
N VAL A 71 13.08 6.67 -6.80
CA VAL A 71 13.25 5.45 -6.01
C VAL A 71 11.90 4.89 -5.58
N SER A 72 11.26 5.48 -4.55
CA SER A 72 10.04 4.90 -3.98
C SER A 72 9.02 5.93 -3.48
N TRP A 73 9.34 7.23 -3.49
CA TRP A 73 8.41 8.23 -2.96
C TRP A 73 7.14 8.34 -3.82
N GLY A 74 6.00 7.98 -3.25
CA GLY A 74 4.71 7.85 -3.94
C GLY A 74 4.39 6.42 -4.39
N CYS A 75 5.37 5.54 -4.54
CA CYS A 75 5.24 4.16 -4.99
C CYS A 75 5.77 3.16 -3.93
N GLY A 76 5.96 1.91 -4.32
CA GLY A 76 6.51 0.87 -3.47
C GLY A 76 5.47 0.24 -2.55
N GLU A 77 5.87 -0.10 -1.33
CA GLU A 77 5.00 -0.82 -0.38
C GLU A 77 3.79 0.01 0.08
N HIS A 78 3.90 1.34 0.05
CA HIS A 78 2.85 2.26 0.48
C HIS A 78 2.59 3.31 -0.59
N VAL A 79 1.67 3.02 -1.49
CA VAL A 79 1.27 3.95 -2.56
C VAL A 79 0.53 5.15 -1.96
N HIS A 80 0.95 6.36 -2.30
CA HIS A 80 0.32 7.61 -1.85
C HIS A 80 0.60 8.76 -2.82
N GLU A 81 -0.23 9.81 -2.77
CA GLU A 81 0.08 11.05 -3.49
C GLU A 81 1.22 11.79 -2.79
N PRO A 82 2.24 12.26 -3.51
CA PRO A 82 3.30 13.06 -2.90
C PRO A 82 2.77 14.44 -2.52
N LEU A 83 3.15 14.94 -1.33
CA LEU A 83 2.78 16.30 -0.88
C LEU A 83 3.78 17.36 -1.34
N ILE A 84 5.04 16.96 -1.54
CA ILE A 84 6.18 17.84 -1.85
C ILE A 84 6.24 18.12 -3.34
N GLN A 85 6.02 17.12 -4.16
CA GLN A 85 5.94 17.26 -5.61
C GLN A 85 4.46 17.24 -6.05
N SER A 86 4.17 17.85 -7.19
CA SER A 86 2.90 17.66 -7.90
C SER A 86 3.02 16.53 -8.91
N THR A 87 1.89 15.91 -9.23
CA THR A 87 1.77 14.82 -10.20
C THR A 87 1.09 15.32 -11.49
N LEU A 88 1.10 14.52 -12.55
CA LEU A 88 0.34 14.86 -13.77
C LEU A 88 -1.17 14.82 -13.54
N LEU A 89 -1.61 13.82 -12.81
CA LEU A 89 -3.01 13.50 -12.53
C LEU A 89 -3.15 13.15 -11.06
N THR A 90 -4.36 13.17 -10.52
CA THR A 90 -4.72 12.52 -9.25
C THR A 90 -5.86 11.54 -9.44
N THR A 91 -6.02 10.58 -8.55
CA THR A 91 -7.18 9.66 -8.59
C THR A 91 -8.35 10.23 -7.79
N THR A 92 -9.57 10.03 -8.30
CA THR A 92 -10.81 10.34 -7.60
C THR A 92 -11.24 9.22 -6.65
N ALA A 93 -12.27 9.45 -5.84
CA ALA A 93 -12.80 8.44 -4.92
C ALA A 93 -13.41 7.22 -5.65
N ASP A 94 -13.88 7.40 -6.88
CA ASP A 94 -14.41 6.35 -7.76
C ASP A 94 -13.36 5.77 -8.73
N MET A 95 -12.07 6.01 -8.43
CA MET A 95 -10.91 5.51 -9.19
C MET A 95 -10.82 6.03 -10.62
N GLY A 96 -11.48 7.12 -10.94
CA GLY A 96 -11.23 7.92 -12.15
C GLY A 96 -10.00 8.82 -11.96
N PHE A 97 -9.80 9.77 -12.88
CA PHE A 97 -8.69 10.71 -12.84
C PHE A 97 -9.17 12.16 -12.85
N GLU A 98 -8.50 12.98 -12.06
CA GLU A 98 -8.54 14.44 -12.14
C GLU A 98 -7.22 14.97 -12.67
N ASN A 99 -7.30 16.07 -13.42
CA ASN A 99 -6.13 16.80 -13.89
C ASN A 99 -5.46 17.54 -12.74
N ASP A 100 -4.10 17.51 -12.71
CA ASP A 100 -3.30 18.34 -11.79
C ASP A 100 -2.30 19.19 -12.62
N LEU A 101 -1.07 18.74 -12.82
CA LEU A 101 -0.13 19.43 -13.73
C LEU A 101 -0.53 19.30 -15.19
N ALA A 102 -1.12 18.18 -15.58
CA ALA A 102 -1.73 18.04 -16.90
C ALA A 102 -3.11 18.70 -16.88
N THR A 103 -3.37 19.62 -17.82
CA THR A 103 -4.67 20.26 -18.04
C THR A 103 -5.56 19.46 -19.00
N ALA A 104 -4.94 18.61 -19.81
CA ALA A 104 -5.59 17.64 -20.70
C ALA A 104 -4.63 16.51 -21.03
N TYR A 105 -5.17 15.36 -21.38
CA TYR A 105 -4.40 14.26 -21.95
C TYR A 105 -5.22 13.45 -22.97
N SER A 106 -4.52 12.76 -23.86
CA SER A 106 -5.12 11.87 -24.86
C SER A 106 -4.17 10.72 -25.18
N CYS A 107 -4.74 9.62 -25.68
CA CYS A 107 -4.01 8.46 -26.16
C CYS A 107 -4.21 8.29 -27.66
N SER A 108 -3.19 7.86 -28.39
CA SER A 108 -3.29 7.45 -29.79
C SER A 108 -4.13 6.16 -29.92
N ASP A 109 -4.71 5.94 -31.11
CA ASP A 109 -5.60 4.79 -31.39
C ASP A 109 -4.90 3.42 -31.18
N ASP A 110 -3.58 3.36 -31.32
CA ASP A 110 -2.78 2.16 -31.10
C ASP A 110 -2.37 1.95 -29.63
N GLY A 111 -2.75 2.89 -28.74
CA GLY A 111 -2.44 2.82 -27.31
C GLY A 111 -0.98 3.07 -26.96
N LEU A 112 -0.13 3.50 -27.91
CA LEU A 112 1.32 3.60 -27.73
C LEU A 112 1.83 5.02 -27.44
N THR A 113 1.05 6.05 -27.69
CA THR A 113 1.47 7.44 -27.44
C THR A 113 0.44 8.17 -26.60
N TRP A 114 0.86 8.64 -25.45
CA TRP A 114 0.05 9.49 -24.58
C TRP A 114 0.58 10.91 -24.62
N THR A 115 -0.30 11.86 -24.92
CA THR A 115 0.02 13.29 -25.02
C THR A 115 -0.60 14.03 -23.85
N PHE A 116 0.22 14.76 -23.10
CA PHE A 116 -0.19 15.57 -21.95
C PHE A 116 0.04 17.04 -22.23
N THR A 117 -0.98 17.89 -22.00
CA THR A 117 -0.85 19.34 -22.01
C THR A 117 -0.58 19.82 -20.58
N ILE A 118 0.55 20.47 -20.37
CA ILE A 118 1.03 20.87 -19.04
C ILE A 118 0.64 22.31 -18.76
N ARG A 119 0.20 22.61 -17.54
CA ARG A 119 -0.08 23.98 -17.09
C ARG A 119 1.19 24.84 -17.08
N THR A 120 1.02 26.14 -17.29
CA THR A 120 2.14 27.07 -17.45
C THR A 120 2.35 28.01 -16.26
N ASP A 121 1.53 27.88 -15.22
CA ASP A 121 1.54 28.72 -14.01
C ASP A 121 2.22 28.06 -12.80
N ALA A 122 2.60 26.76 -12.90
CA ALA A 122 3.28 26.05 -11.84
C ALA A 122 4.77 26.39 -11.76
N LYS A 123 5.30 26.45 -10.53
CA LYS A 123 6.71 26.66 -10.24
C LYS A 123 7.22 25.68 -9.20
N PHE A 124 8.48 25.35 -9.30
CA PHE A 124 9.19 24.65 -8.23
C PHE A 124 9.56 25.58 -7.08
N THR A 125 9.80 25.02 -5.90
CA THR A 125 10.20 25.74 -4.67
C THR A 125 11.52 26.51 -4.80
N ASN A 126 12.32 26.23 -5.84
CA ASN A 126 13.51 27.03 -6.20
C ASN A 126 13.20 28.20 -7.15
N GLY A 127 11.93 28.46 -7.49
CA GLY A 127 11.46 29.53 -8.35
C GLY A 127 11.53 29.25 -9.86
N LYS A 128 12.07 28.09 -10.30
CA LYS A 128 12.07 27.67 -11.71
C LYS A 128 10.62 27.36 -12.15
N ALA A 129 10.21 27.80 -13.34
CA ALA A 129 8.94 27.39 -13.94
C ALA A 129 8.97 25.88 -14.23
N LEU A 130 7.85 25.20 -13.95
CA LEU A 130 7.64 23.82 -14.31
C LEU A 130 7.13 23.75 -15.75
N THR A 131 7.73 22.86 -16.55
CA THR A 131 7.43 22.70 -17.98
C THR A 131 7.34 21.23 -18.37
N ALA A 132 6.94 20.96 -19.60
CA ALA A 132 6.93 19.61 -20.18
C ALA A 132 8.34 18.96 -20.22
N HIS A 133 9.41 19.76 -20.20
CA HIS A 133 10.79 19.24 -20.10
C HIS A 133 11.05 18.55 -18.75
N ASP A 134 10.52 19.12 -17.66
CA ASP A 134 10.63 18.53 -16.31
C ASP A 134 9.83 17.21 -16.22
N VAL A 135 8.66 17.17 -16.87
CA VAL A 135 7.84 15.96 -16.98
C VAL A 135 8.57 14.86 -17.73
N ALA A 136 9.10 15.17 -18.92
CA ALA A 136 9.85 14.20 -19.72
C ALA A 136 11.12 13.72 -18.99
N TYR A 137 11.85 14.63 -18.33
CA TYR A 137 13.00 14.30 -17.50
C TYR A 137 12.63 13.31 -16.38
N THR A 138 11.55 13.59 -15.65
CA THR A 138 11.10 12.75 -14.54
C THR A 138 10.71 11.35 -15.02
N ILE A 139 9.83 11.25 -16.02
CA ILE A 139 9.35 9.95 -16.51
C ILE A 139 10.51 9.10 -17.03
N ASN A 140 11.43 9.69 -17.82
CA ASN A 140 12.62 8.98 -18.29
C ASN A 140 13.55 8.59 -17.13
N GLY A 141 13.70 9.45 -16.12
CA GLY A 141 14.53 9.20 -14.96
C GLY A 141 14.01 8.00 -14.15
N VAL A 142 12.72 7.98 -13.86
CA VAL A 142 12.06 6.86 -13.15
C VAL A 142 12.14 5.56 -13.98
N ALA A 143 11.82 5.61 -15.27
CA ALA A 143 11.84 4.45 -16.16
C ALA A 143 13.25 3.83 -16.32
N ASN A 144 14.32 4.61 -16.18
CA ASN A 144 15.70 4.15 -16.27
C ASN A 144 16.37 3.94 -14.91
N SER A 145 15.69 4.15 -13.79
CA SER A 145 16.24 3.97 -12.45
C SER A 145 16.18 2.48 -12.06
N GLU A 146 17.35 1.85 -11.88
CA GLU A 146 17.41 0.47 -11.34
C GLU A 146 16.93 0.36 -9.89
N ALA A 147 16.83 1.48 -9.18
CA ALA A 147 16.35 1.55 -7.80
C ALA A 147 14.86 1.88 -7.72
N SER A 148 14.19 2.14 -8.84
CA SER A 148 12.78 2.52 -8.83
C SER A 148 11.87 1.38 -8.40
N GLU A 149 10.97 1.66 -7.49
CA GLU A 149 9.84 0.81 -7.14
C GLU A 149 8.58 1.15 -7.94
N CYS A 150 8.61 2.25 -8.71
CA CYS A 150 7.56 2.61 -9.66
C CYS A 150 7.73 1.83 -10.97
N ASP A 151 6.75 1.02 -11.33
CA ASP A 151 6.79 0.29 -12.60
C ASP A 151 6.47 1.21 -13.78
N LEU A 152 7.51 1.60 -14.52
CA LEU A 152 7.44 2.26 -15.83
C LEU A 152 8.15 1.44 -16.92
N THR A 153 8.24 0.13 -16.78
CA THR A 153 8.89 -0.77 -17.75
C THR A 153 8.22 -0.76 -19.13
N MET A 154 6.95 -0.33 -19.19
CA MET A 154 6.22 -0.15 -20.45
C MET A 154 6.62 1.12 -21.21
N VAL A 155 7.31 2.08 -20.57
CA VAL A 155 7.73 3.35 -21.19
C VAL A 155 8.98 3.12 -22.05
N ASP A 156 8.91 3.48 -23.32
CA ASP A 156 10.07 3.59 -24.22
C ASP A 156 10.81 4.90 -23.96
N LYS A 157 10.08 6.00 -23.97
CA LYS A 157 10.61 7.35 -23.69
C LYS A 157 9.50 8.36 -23.45
N ALA A 158 9.83 9.44 -22.76
CA ALA A 158 9.04 10.67 -22.70
C ALA A 158 9.79 11.81 -23.43
N VAL A 159 9.05 12.63 -24.15
CA VAL A 159 9.61 13.74 -24.98
C VAL A 159 8.81 15.01 -24.76
N ALA A 160 9.46 16.09 -24.38
CA ALA A 160 8.88 17.42 -24.44
C ALA A 160 8.83 17.89 -25.91
N VAL A 161 7.62 18.02 -26.44
CA VAL A 161 7.41 18.56 -27.80
C VAL A 161 7.65 20.06 -27.84
N ASN A 162 7.25 20.72 -26.76
CA ASN A 162 7.46 22.14 -26.47
C ASN A 162 7.34 22.35 -24.94
N ASP A 163 7.30 23.59 -24.45
CA ASP A 163 7.26 23.90 -23.02
C ASP A 163 5.99 23.42 -22.31
N ASP A 164 4.88 23.24 -23.02
CA ASP A 164 3.58 22.85 -22.46
C ASP A 164 3.04 21.51 -22.95
N THR A 165 3.78 20.76 -23.77
CA THR A 165 3.32 19.50 -24.33
C THR A 165 4.36 18.40 -24.17
N CYS A 166 4.00 17.33 -23.48
CA CYS A 166 4.82 16.13 -23.30
C CYS A 166 4.14 14.92 -23.93
N GLU A 167 4.88 14.16 -24.72
CA GLU A 167 4.50 12.85 -25.23
C GLU A 167 5.23 11.75 -24.48
N VAL A 168 4.47 10.72 -24.05
CA VAL A 168 5.02 9.50 -23.45
C VAL A 168 4.75 8.36 -24.43
N HIS A 169 5.83 7.78 -24.96
CA HIS A 169 5.80 6.66 -25.88
C HIS A 169 5.98 5.36 -25.11
N LEU A 170 5.08 4.40 -25.33
CA LEU A 170 5.11 3.08 -24.73
C LEU A 170 5.65 2.04 -25.71
N ASN A 171 6.34 1.03 -25.22
CA ASN A 171 6.82 -0.13 -26.00
C ASN A 171 5.72 -1.18 -26.23
N LYS A 172 4.64 -1.11 -25.44
CA LYS A 172 3.41 -1.89 -25.56
C LYS A 172 2.24 -1.09 -24.99
N PRO A 173 1.01 -1.26 -25.47
CA PRO A 173 -0.15 -0.66 -24.82
C PRO A 173 -0.23 -1.09 -23.35
N PHE A 174 -0.39 -0.12 -22.46
CA PHE A 174 -0.42 -0.38 -21.02
C PHE A 174 -1.18 0.75 -20.30
N ASN A 175 -2.51 0.67 -20.29
CA ASN A 175 -3.38 1.73 -19.79
C ASN A 175 -3.21 2.02 -18.29
N ALA A 176 -2.85 1.00 -17.51
CA ALA A 176 -2.71 1.13 -16.06
C ALA A 176 -1.55 2.06 -15.63
N PHE A 177 -0.65 2.47 -16.56
CA PHE A 177 0.44 3.38 -16.22
C PHE A 177 -0.05 4.77 -15.78
N LEU A 178 -1.28 5.18 -16.14
CA LEU A 178 -1.87 6.43 -15.67
C LEU A 178 -2.00 6.46 -14.14
N TYR A 179 -2.30 5.31 -13.50
CA TYR A 179 -2.33 5.22 -12.03
C TYR A 179 -0.93 5.45 -11.43
N THR A 180 0.11 4.96 -12.10
CA THR A 180 1.50 5.23 -11.70
C THR A 180 1.83 6.72 -11.86
N LEU A 181 1.38 7.37 -12.96
CA LEU A 181 1.57 8.82 -13.14
C LEU A 181 0.81 9.68 -12.12
N ALA A 182 -0.24 9.13 -11.49
CA ALA A 182 -0.98 9.83 -10.44
C ALA A 182 -0.24 9.89 -9.09
N VAL A 183 0.87 9.16 -8.95
CA VAL A 183 1.67 9.09 -7.71
C VAL A 183 3.15 9.45 -7.92
N ILE A 184 3.64 9.53 -9.16
CA ILE A 184 5.00 10.00 -9.45
C ILE A 184 5.05 11.52 -9.39
N GLY A 185 5.78 12.04 -8.42
CA GLY A 185 6.03 13.47 -8.29
C GLY A 185 7.00 14.00 -9.34
N ILE A 186 6.71 15.15 -9.96
CA ILE A 186 7.55 15.75 -10.99
C ILE A 186 8.74 16.48 -10.36
N VAL A 187 9.93 16.17 -10.88
CA VAL A 187 11.25 16.67 -10.45
C VAL A 187 11.81 17.65 -11.48
N PRO A 188 12.47 18.76 -11.08
CA PRO A 188 13.04 19.72 -12.05
C PRO A 188 14.13 19.07 -12.92
N ASP A 189 14.11 19.32 -14.22
CA ASP A 189 15.14 18.89 -15.17
C ASP A 189 16.53 19.38 -14.72
N GLY A 190 17.46 18.41 -14.57
CA GLY A 190 18.78 18.63 -14.00
C GLY A 190 18.78 18.96 -12.50
N GLY A 191 17.64 18.88 -11.81
CA GLY A 191 17.53 19.15 -10.36
C GLY A 191 17.63 17.90 -9.47
N HIS A 192 17.72 16.71 -10.04
CA HIS A 192 17.88 15.47 -9.29
C HIS A 192 19.35 15.17 -9.01
N GLY A 193 19.79 15.47 -7.78
CA GLY A 193 21.13 15.14 -7.28
C GLY A 193 21.10 13.94 -6.33
N SER A 194 22.28 13.48 -5.90
CA SER A 194 22.42 12.35 -4.96
C SER A 194 21.82 12.60 -3.57
N ASP A 195 21.50 13.84 -3.25
CA ASP A 195 20.88 14.28 -1.99
C ASP A 195 19.40 14.65 -2.16
N TYR A 196 18.80 14.38 -3.33
CA TYR A 196 17.42 14.77 -3.61
C TYR A 196 16.43 14.21 -2.59
N GLY A 197 16.61 12.95 -2.15
CA GLY A 197 15.75 12.32 -1.16
C GLY A 197 15.68 13.05 0.19
N THR A 198 16.74 13.79 0.56
CA THR A 198 16.81 14.59 1.79
C THR A 198 16.61 16.09 1.59
N ASN A 199 16.76 16.58 0.35
CA ASN A 199 16.60 17.97 -0.03
C ASN A 199 15.71 18.10 -1.29
N PRO A 200 14.46 17.63 -1.24
CA PRO A 200 13.60 17.60 -2.41
C PRO A 200 13.22 18.99 -2.89
N ILE A 201 13.23 19.18 -4.20
CA ILE A 201 12.71 20.36 -4.89
C ILE A 201 11.41 19.96 -5.56
N GLY A 202 10.30 20.44 -5.09
CA GLY A 202 8.98 20.09 -5.60
C GLY A 202 8.15 21.31 -6.00
N SER A 203 6.96 21.04 -6.51
CA SER A 203 5.94 22.03 -6.88
C SER A 203 4.63 21.82 -6.12
N GLY A 204 4.64 20.88 -5.16
CA GLY A 204 3.45 20.46 -4.41
C GLY A 204 2.99 21.46 -3.35
N ARG A 205 1.96 21.07 -2.64
CA ARG A 205 1.29 21.87 -1.60
C ARG A 205 2.17 22.17 -0.39
N TYR A 206 3.16 21.30 -0.13
CA TYR A 206 4.07 21.41 1.00
C TYR A 206 5.53 21.30 0.54
N MET A 207 6.43 21.75 1.42
CA MET A 207 7.88 21.65 1.29
C MET A 207 8.43 20.93 2.52
N LEU A 208 9.50 20.16 2.36
CA LEU A 208 10.24 19.61 3.50
C LEU A 208 10.89 20.76 4.28
N GLU A 209 10.60 20.84 5.58
CA GLU A 209 11.25 21.76 6.51
C GLU A 209 12.35 21.07 7.29
N GLN A 210 12.09 19.86 7.79
CA GLN A 210 13.01 19.09 8.62
C GLN A 210 12.69 17.59 8.52
N TRP A 211 13.74 16.78 8.59
CA TRP A 211 13.60 15.33 8.76
C TRP A 211 14.60 14.83 9.81
N ASP A 212 14.08 14.34 10.91
CA ASP A 212 14.84 13.68 11.97
C ASP A 212 14.63 12.17 11.81
N HIS A 213 15.61 11.50 11.22
CA HIS A 213 15.55 10.08 10.90
C HIS A 213 15.15 9.21 12.12
N GLY A 214 14.19 8.31 11.91
CA GLY A 214 13.64 7.43 12.94
C GLY A 214 12.72 8.13 13.94
N GLN A 215 12.39 9.42 13.72
CA GLN A 215 11.60 10.20 14.67
C GLN A 215 10.45 10.95 13.99
N GLN A 216 10.75 11.93 13.11
CA GLN A 216 9.73 12.79 12.54
C GLN A 216 10.14 13.41 11.21
N VAL A 217 9.12 13.80 10.45
CA VAL A 217 9.21 14.66 9.28
C VAL A 217 8.36 15.90 9.53
N ILE A 218 8.85 17.07 9.19
CA ILE A 218 8.15 18.33 9.28
C ILE A 218 8.01 18.93 7.90
N LEU A 219 6.77 19.16 7.49
CA LEU A 219 6.43 19.81 6.25
C LEU A 219 5.85 21.19 6.55
N LYS A 220 6.13 22.17 5.71
CA LYS A 220 5.52 23.50 5.73
C LYS A 220 4.80 23.80 4.41
N ALA A 221 3.73 24.57 4.47
CA ALA A 221 2.99 24.98 3.29
C ALA A 221 3.91 25.69 2.27
N ASN A 222 3.71 25.38 0.98
CA ASN A 222 4.41 26.02 -0.12
C ASN A 222 3.70 27.33 -0.47
N PRO A 223 4.30 28.50 -0.25
CA PRO A 223 3.67 29.80 -0.53
C PRO A 223 3.48 30.07 -2.03
N ASP A 224 4.21 29.36 -2.89
CA ASP A 224 4.15 29.49 -4.34
C ASP A 224 3.35 28.37 -5.02
N TYR A 225 2.55 27.61 -4.23
CA TYR A 225 1.67 26.58 -4.79
C TYR A 225 0.64 27.20 -5.73
N TYR A 226 0.44 26.58 -6.89
CA TYR A 226 -0.45 27.09 -7.95
C TYR A 226 -1.95 26.86 -7.69
N GLY A 227 -2.31 26.02 -6.73
CA GLY A 227 -3.69 25.76 -6.32
C GLY A 227 -4.09 26.59 -5.09
N ASP A 228 -5.13 26.15 -4.41
CA ASP A 228 -5.59 26.79 -3.18
C ASP A 228 -4.51 26.68 -2.08
N ALA A 229 -4.32 27.75 -1.34
CA ALA A 229 -3.37 27.75 -0.23
C ALA A 229 -3.80 26.75 0.86
N PRO A 230 -2.88 25.91 1.35
CA PRO A 230 -3.15 25.01 2.46
C PRO A 230 -3.70 25.76 3.68
N LYS A 231 -4.73 25.20 4.35
CA LYS A 231 -5.27 25.76 5.60
C LYS A 231 -4.41 25.39 6.81
N ILE A 232 -3.67 24.30 6.71
CA ILE A 232 -2.68 23.86 7.70
C ILE A 232 -1.29 24.28 7.19
N ASP A 233 -0.65 25.21 7.88
CA ASP A 233 0.67 25.72 7.45
C ASP A 233 1.80 24.74 7.72
N ARG A 234 1.65 23.89 8.75
CA ARG A 234 2.70 23.00 9.20
C ARG A 234 2.16 21.61 9.57
N VAL A 235 2.73 20.58 8.98
CA VAL A 235 2.39 19.17 9.25
C VAL A 235 3.61 18.50 9.87
N VAL A 236 3.45 17.98 11.09
CA VAL A 236 4.47 17.20 11.78
C VAL A 236 4.05 15.74 11.75
N VAL A 237 4.78 14.91 11.04
CA VAL A 237 4.58 13.45 11.01
C VAL A 237 5.57 12.83 11.98
N VAL A 238 5.10 12.06 12.96
CA VAL A 238 5.92 11.33 13.93
C VAL A 238 5.75 9.83 13.71
N PHE A 239 6.87 9.08 13.70
CA PHE A 239 6.87 7.65 13.46
C PHE A 239 6.87 6.89 14.79
N MET A 240 5.87 6.02 15.01
CA MET A 240 5.63 5.33 16.28
C MET A 240 5.10 3.92 16.06
N GLU A 241 5.34 3.04 17.03
CA GLU A 241 4.65 1.75 17.13
C GLU A 241 3.21 1.93 17.63
N GLU A 242 2.36 0.92 17.44
CA GLU A 242 0.90 0.97 17.73
C GLU A 242 0.59 1.44 19.16
N ASP A 243 1.26 0.89 20.15
CA ASP A 243 1.07 1.21 21.56
C ASP A 243 1.59 2.61 21.94
N ALA A 244 2.69 3.03 21.32
CA ALA A 244 3.25 4.36 21.51
C ALA A 244 2.34 5.44 20.90
N SER A 245 1.74 5.18 19.73
CA SER A 245 0.74 6.07 19.10
C SER A 245 -0.47 6.28 20.02
N LEU A 246 -1.03 5.20 20.58
CA LEU A 246 -2.13 5.28 21.55
C LEU A 246 -1.73 6.07 22.81
N ALA A 247 -0.50 5.86 23.33
CA ALA A 247 -0.01 6.60 24.50
C ALA A 247 0.18 8.10 24.19
N ALA A 248 0.66 8.44 22.98
CA ALA A 248 0.82 9.81 22.53
C ALA A 248 -0.54 10.54 22.42
N ALA A 249 -1.58 9.88 21.90
CA ALA A 249 -2.94 10.41 21.88
C ALA A 249 -3.48 10.63 23.31
N ARG A 250 -3.32 9.65 24.21
CA ARG A 250 -3.75 9.78 25.61
C ARG A 250 -3.09 10.94 26.36
N SER A 251 -1.89 11.31 25.96
CA SER A 251 -1.14 12.44 26.56
C SER A 251 -1.32 13.76 25.79
N GLY A 252 -2.10 13.78 24.70
CA GLY A 252 -2.32 14.98 23.86
C GLY A 252 -1.06 15.44 23.12
N GLN A 253 -0.17 14.51 22.75
CA GLN A 253 1.07 14.82 22.04
C GLN A 253 0.92 14.79 20.52
N VAL A 254 -0.14 14.17 20.00
CA VAL A 254 -0.48 14.10 18.59
C VAL A 254 -1.94 14.49 18.39
N ASP A 255 -2.26 15.11 17.28
CA ASP A 255 -3.62 15.54 16.94
C ASP A 255 -4.37 14.45 16.17
N VAL A 256 -3.64 13.66 15.38
CA VAL A 256 -4.15 12.47 14.67
C VAL A 256 -3.23 11.30 14.99
N ALA A 257 -3.77 10.30 15.66
CA ALA A 257 -3.03 9.09 16.02
C ALA A 257 -3.53 7.91 15.22
N TYR A 258 -2.67 7.28 14.40
CA TYR A 258 -3.05 6.02 13.81
C TYR A 258 -3.31 4.97 14.90
N THR A 259 -4.27 4.11 14.66
CA THR A 259 -4.60 3.00 15.55
C THR A 259 -5.02 1.78 14.72
N VAL A 260 -5.19 0.65 15.38
CA VAL A 260 -5.59 -0.61 14.74
C VAL A 260 -6.87 -1.14 15.40
N ALA A 261 -7.55 -2.05 14.74
CA ALA A 261 -8.81 -2.60 15.20
C ALA A 261 -8.75 -3.14 16.64
N THR A 262 -7.62 -3.74 17.04
CA THR A 262 -7.39 -4.28 18.39
C THR A 262 -7.31 -3.19 19.48
N TYR A 263 -7.11 -1.93 19.11
CA TYR A 263 -7.04 -0.79 20.02
C TYR A 263 -8.19 0.22 19.84
N ALA A 264 -9.07 0.02 18.87
CA ALA A 264 -10.15 0.95 18.54
C ALA A 264 -11.06 1.28 19.73
N ASP A 265 -11.34 0.29 20.60
CA ASP A 265 -12.16 0.46 21.81
C ASP A 265 -11.45 1.25 22.93
N GLN A 266 -10.17 1.58 22.77
CA GLN A 266 -9.37 2.29 23.75
C GLN A 266 -9.31 3.80 23.48
N GLN A 267 -10.35 4.36 22.87
CA GLN A 267 -10.45 5.76 22.48
C GLN A 267 -9.99 6.71 23.60
N PRO A 268 -9.00 7.59 23.34
CA PRO A 268 -8.52 8.58 24.31
C PRO A 268 -9.59 9.64 24.58
N ALA A 269 -9.58 10.22 25.79
CA ALA A 269 -10.46 11.35 26.08
C ALA A 269 -10.05 12.59 25.25
N GLY A 270 -11.01 13.26 24.64
CA GLY A 270 -10.77 14.42 23.76
C GLY A 270 -10.39 14.03 22.34
N TYR A 271 -10.71 12.80 21.93
CA TYR A 271 -10.52 12.31 20.55
C TYR A 271 -11.76 11.57 20.09
N ASP A 272 -12.04 11.68 18.79
CA ASP A 272 -13.00 10.84 18.09
C ASP A 272 -12.28 9.80 17.23
N LEU A 273 -12.92 8.63 17.07
CA LEU A 273 -12.41 7.60 16.16
C LEU A 273 -12.87 7.94 14.72
N LEU A 274 -11.91 8.20 13.85
CA LEU A 274 -12.09 8.31 12.41
C LEU A 274 -11.86 6.94 11.77
N ASN A 275 -12.87 6.43 11.07
CA ASN A 275 -12.80 5.22 10.27
C ASN A 275 -12.67 5.60 8.79
N CYS A 276 -11.53 5.27 8.16
CA CYS A 276 -11.29 5.45 6.73
C CYS A 276 -11.43 4.11 6.03
N THR A 277 -12.35 4.01 5.09
CA THR A 277 -12.43 2.83 4.22
C THR A 277 -11.14 2.66 3.41
N SER A 278 -10.81 1.43 3.08
CA SER A 278 -9.60 1.12 2.33
C SER A 278 -9.83 0.06 1.26
N VAL A 279 -8.85 -0.09 0.39
CA VAL A 279 -8.67 -1.25 -0.49
C VAL A 279 -7.55 -2.16 0.04
N ASP A 280 -7.18 -2.00 1.32
CA ASP A 280 -6.14 -2.76 1.99
C ASP A 280 -6.61 -4.18 2.32
N SER A 281 -6.51 -5.06 1.33
CA SER A 281 -6.98 -6.45 1.42
C SER A 281 -6.01 -7.33 2.21
N ARG A 282 -6.54 -8.20 3.06
CA ARG A 282 -5.79 -9.28 3.71
C ARG A 282 -6.17 -10.61 3.10
N GLY A 283 -5.14 -11.36 2.68
CA GLY A 283 -5.30 -12.68 2.08
C GLY A 283 -4.11 -13.58 2.36
N ILE A 284 -4.29 -14.88 2.11
CA ILE A 284 -3.24 -15.90 2.20
C ILE A 284 -2.96 -16.45 0.81
N SER A 285 -1.70 -16.40 0.38
CA SER A 285 -1.24 -17.07 -0.83
C SER A 285 -1.15 -18.58 -0.63
N LEU A 286 -1.61 -19.35 -1.60
CA LEU A 286 -1.59 -20.81 -1.57
C LEU A 286 -0.75 -21.34 -2.75
N PRO A 287 0.54 -21.70 -2.55
CA PRO A 287 1.38 -22.24 -3.62
C PRO A 287 0.70 -23.42 -4.33
N THR A 288 0.69 -23.38 -5.68
CA THR A 288 -0.09 -24.31 -6.52
C THR A 288 0.71 -25.48 -7.08
N ILE A 289 2.03 -25.49 -6.87
CA ILE A 289 2.95 -26.52 -7.37
C ILE A 289 3.53 -27.34 -6.22
N ALA A 290 4.06 -28.54 -6.54
CA ALA A 290 4.68 -29.43 -5.56
C ALA A 290 5.95 -28.81 -4.95
N ALA A 291 6.25 -29.18 -3.70
CA ALA A 291 7.48 -28.80 -3.03
C ALA A 291 8.72 -29.31 -3.78
N GLY A 292 9.85 -28.60 -3.60
CA GLY A 292 11.14 -28.96 -4.22
C GLY A 292 11.43 -28.24 -5.54
N ALA A 293 10.51 -27.41 -6.03
CA ALA A 293 10.77 -26.47 -7.11
C ALA A 293 11.55 -25.24 -6.60
N THR A 294 12.10 -24.46 -7.54
CA THR A 294 12.71 -23.16 -7.24
C THR A 294 12.13 -22.11 -8.17
N LYS A 295 12.02 -20.87 -7.69
CA LYS A 295 11.61 -19.70 -8.47
C LYS A 295 12.68 -18.61 -8.38
N LYS A 296 13.01 -18.00 -9.52
CA LYS A 296 13.94 -16.86 -9.56
C LYS A 296 13.19 -15.56 -9.52
N GLN A 297 13.59 -14.68 -8.63
CA GLN A 297 13.11 -13.31 -8.56
C GLN A 297 14.27 -12.38 -8.23
N THR A 298 14.37 -11.24 -8.92
CA THR A 298 15.44 -10.23 -8.72
C THR A 298 16.87 -10.80 -8.71
N GLY A 299 17.10 -11.88 -9.50
CA GLY A 299 18.42 -12.55 -9.60
C GLY A 299 18.73 -13.53 -8.48
N GLU A 300 17.88 -13.68 -7.48
CA GLU A 300 17.97 -14.68 -6.41
C GLU A 300 17.05 -15.88 -6.69
N GLU A 301 17.41 -17.04 -6.14
CA GLU A 301 16.65 -18.28 -6.26
C GLU A 301 16.03 -18.64 -4.91
N TYR A 302 14.72 -18.90 -4.93
CA TYR A 302 13.91 -19.19 -3.74
C TYR A 302 13.31 -20.59 -3.82
N PRO A 303 13.18 -21.33 -2.70
CA PRO A 303 12.38 -22.54 -2.66
C PRO A 303 10.94 -22.23 -3.04
N ALA A 304 10.31 -23.13 -3.81
CA ALA A 304 8.95 -22.96 -4.28
C ALA A 304 8.15 -24.26 -4.16
N GLY A 305 6.82 -24.10 -4.04
CA GLY A 305 5.86 -25.19 -4.01
C GLY A 305 5.63 -25.77 -2.62
N ASN A 306 4.45 -26.37 -2.43
CA ASN A 306 3.98 -26.92 -1.16
C ASN A 306 3.14 -28.17 -1.43
N ASP A 307 3.51 -29.32 -0.82
CA ASP A 307 2.88 -30.61 -1.09
C ASP A 307 1.42 -30.70 -0.60
N VAL A 308 1.01 -29.80 0.26
CA VAL A 308 -0.38 -29.71 0.76
C VAL A 308 -1.21 -28.79 -0.10
N THR A 309 -0.76 -27.54 -0.29
CA THR A 309 -1.53 -26.54 -1.02
C THR A 309 -1.52 -26.70 -2.53
N GLN A 310 -0.62 -27.54 -3.12
CA GLN A 310 -0.70 -27.89 -4.53
C GLN A 310 -2.00 -28.61 -4.91
N ASP A 311 -2.65 -29.27 -3.95
CA ASP A 311 -3.92 -29.97 -4.18
C ASP A 311 -5.07 -28.95 -4.37
N LEU A 312 -5.66 -28.95 -5.57
CA LEU A 312 -6.72 -28.01 -5.93
C LEU A 312 -7.96 -28.15 -5.04
N SER A 313 -8.34 -29.39 -4.71
CA SER A 313 -9.52 -29.62 -3.87
C SER A 313 -9.31 -29.09 -2.46
N LEU A 314 -8.09 -29.17 -1.94
CA LEU A 314 -7.74 -28.60 -0.64
C LEU A 314 -7.80 -27.06 -0.67
N ARG A 315 -7.27 -26.40 -1.72
CA ARG A 315 -7.38 -24.93 -1.84
C ARG A 315 -8.82 -24.46 -1.97
N ARG A 316 -9.65 -25.18 -2.75
CA ARG A 316 -11.10 -24.93 -2.84
C ARG A 316 -11.79 -25.11 -1.49
N ALA A 317 -11.49 -26.21 -0.80
CA ALA A 317 -12.05 -26.49 0.52
C ALA A 317 -11.69 -25.41 1.56
N ILE A 318 -10.45 -24.87 1.53
CA ILE A 318 -10.04 -23.73 2.35
C ILE A 318 -10.96 -22.53 2.07
N ASN A 319 -11.18 -22.18 0.80
CA ASN A 319 -12.01 -21.03 0.41
C ASN A 319 -13.47 -21.16 0.88
N TYR A 320 -14.06 -22.35 0.72
CA TYR A 320 -15.43 -22.63 1.20
C TYR A 320 -15.51 -22.84 2.72
N GLY A 321 -14.40 -23.16 3.37
CA GLY A 321 -14.34 -23.38 4.81
C GLY A 321 -14.23 -22.13 5.66
N VAL A 322 -13.77 -21.02 5.08
CA VAL A 322 -13.53 -19.79 5.84
C VAL A 322 -14.82 -19.02 6.09
N ASN A 323 -15.06 -18.67 7.36
CA ASN A 323 -16.05 -17.68 7.76
C ASN A 323 -15.39 -16.29 7.82
N ARG A 324 -15.54 -15.53 6.75
CA ARG A 324 -14.96 -14.20 6.63
C ARG A 324 -15.58 -13.19 7.59
N GLN A 325 -16.90 -13.30 7.81
CA GLN A 325 -17.58 -12.39 8.74
C GLN A 325 -17.08 -12.55 10.19
N THR A 326 -16.81 -13.78 10.61
CA THR A 326 -16.22 -14.02 11.95
C THR A 326 -14.84 -13.34 12.10
N LEU A 327 -14.04 -13.27 11.02
CA LEU A 327 -12.77 -12.53 11.04
C LEU A 327 -13.01 -11.02 11.20
N ILE A 328 -13.99 -10.45 10.49
CA ILE A 328 -14.37 -9.04 10.68
C ILE A 328 -14.81 -8.77 12.12
N ASP A 329 -15.72 -9.59 12.63
CA ASP A 329 -16.34 -9.36 13.94
C ASP A 329 -15.35 -9.56 15.09
N ASN A 330 -14.56 -10.64 15.06
CA ASN A 330 -13.72 -11.06 16.19
C ASN A 330 -12.28 -10.54 16.13
N VAL A 331 -11.75 -10.28 14.93
CA VAL A 331 -10.37 -9.83 14.73
C VAL A 331 -10.32 -8.34 14.47
N LEU A 332 -11.23 -7.84 13.63
CA LEU A 332 -11.25 -6.43 13.23
C LEU A 332 -12.27 -5.60 14.04
N ASN A 333 -12.94 -6.18 15.06
CA ASN A 333 -13.94 -5.48 15.88
C ASN A 333 -15.02 -4.76 15.04
N GLY A 334 -15.35 -5.30 13.86
CA GLY A 334 -16.26 -4.69 12.89
C GLY A 334 -15.65 -3.61 12.00
N TYR A 335 -14.35 -3.30 12.14
CA TYR A 335 -13.65 -2.29 11.32
C TYR A 335 -13.01 -2.93 10.09
N GLY A 336 -13.80 -3.10 9.05
CA GLY A 336 -13.42 -3.68 7.77
C GLY A 336 -14.60 -4.28 7.05
N GLU A 337 -14.38 -4.63 5.81
CA GLU A 337 -15.37 -5.26 4.95
C GLU A 337 -14.88 -6.62 4.49
N VAL A 338 -15.81 -7.59 4.34
CA VAL A 338 -15.47 -8.91 3.78
C VAL A 338 -14.88 -8.73 2.38
N ALA A 339 -13.72 -9.34 2.15
CA ALA A 339 -13.07 -9.37 0.85
C ALA A 339 -12.97 -10.77 0.28
N TYR A 340 -13.15 -10.89 -1.02
CA TYR A 340 -13.05 -12.10 -1.82
C TYR A 340 -11.93 -12.03 -2.85
N SER A 341 -11.35 -10.83 -3.04
CA SER A 341 -10.27 -10.56 -3.99
C SER A 341 -9.40 -9.40 -3.51
N VAL A 342 -8.31 -9.13 -4.22
CA VAL A 342 -7.46 -7.94 -4.03
C VAL A 342 -8.13 -6.64 -4.50
N SER A 343 -9.28 -6.74 -5.15
CA SER A 343 -9.91 -5.62 -5.86
C SER A 343 -11.39 -5.44 -5.53
N ASP A 344 -11.85 -5.98 -4.39
CA ASP A 344 -13.25 -5.78 -4.00
C ASP A 344 -13.59 -4.30 -3.87
N ASN A 345 -14.85 -3.99 -4.20
CA ASN A 345 -15.38 -2.62 -4.26
C ASN A 345 -14.74 -1.71 -5.32
N MET A 346 -13.91 -2.26 -6.21
CA MET A 346 -13.33 -1.52 -7.33
C MET A 346 -14.17 -1.72 -8.61
N PRO A 347 -14.13 -0.79 -9.58
CA PRO A 347 -14.87 -0.92 -10.83
C PRO A 347 -14.55 -2.19 -11.63
N TRP A 348 -13.34 -2.72 -11.46
CA TRP A 348 -12.85 -3.95 -12.09
C TRP A 348 -12.99 -5.20 -11.23
N SER A 349 -13.67 -5.15 -10.08
CA SER A 349 -13.92 -6.33 -9.24
C SER A 349 -14.88 -7.32 -9.91
N SER A 350 -14.70 -8.61 -9.66
CA SER A 350 -15.54 -9.68 -10.19
C SER A 350 -16.39 -10.31 -9.09
N ASP A 351 -17.71 -10.38 -9.31
CA ASP A 351 -18.62 -11.11 -8.41
C ASP A 351 -18.36 -12.62 -8.41
N ASP A 352 -17.72 -13.16 -9.44
CA ASP A 352 -17.33 -14.57 -9.52
C ASP A 352 -16.27 -14.97 -8.47
N MET A 353 -15.59 -14.00 -7.87
CA MET A 353 -14.68 -14.24 -6.75
C MET A 353 -15.41 -14.52 -5.43
N ARG A 354 -16.70 -14.21 -5.33
CA ARG A 354 -17.48 -14.41 -4.10
C ARG A 354 -17.63 -15.88 -3.76
N CYS A 355 -17.37 -16.19 -2.50
CA CYS A 355 -17.42 -17.55 -1.97
C CYS A 355 -17.94 -17.51 -0.53
N GLU A 356 -19.20 -17.83 -0.34
CA GLU A 356 -19.79 -17.93 0.98
C GLU A 356 -19.33 -19.22 1.69
N GLN A 357 -19.29 -19.18 3.02
CA GLN A 357 -18.92 -20.35 3.80
C GLN A 357 -19.89 -21.52 3.57
N ASP A 358 -19.34 -22.67 3.20
CA ASP A 358 -20.04 -23.97 3.15
C ASP A 358 -19.12 -25.10 3.67
N ILE A 359 -19.16 -25.32 4.96
CA ILE A 359 -18.37 -26.36 5.64
C ILE A 359 -18.69 -27.77 5.11
N SER A 360 -19.95 -28.02 4.73
CA SER A 360 -20.36 -29.31 4.22
C SER A 360 -19.75 -29.59 2.85
N HIS A 361 -19.79 -28.59 1.97
CA HIS A 361 -19.15 -28.65 0.66
C HIS A 361 -17.62 -28.74 0.78
N ALA A 362 -16.99 -27.94 1.66
CA ALA A 362 -15.57 -28.01 1.92
C ALA A 362 -15.10 -29.41 2.36
N LYS A 363 -15.83 -30.04 3.28
CA LYS A 363 -15.56 -31.43 3.70
C LYS A 363 -15.76 -32.44 2.58
N ALA A 364 -16.81 -32.29 1.76
CA ALA A 364 -17.05 -33.15 0.61
C ALA A 364 -15.92 -33.09 -0.41
N LEU A 365 -15.42 -31.87 -0.75
CA LEU A 365 -14.27 -31.70 -1.64
C LEU A 365 -13.03 -32.45 -1.14
N LEU A 366 -12.76 -32.41 0.17
CA LEU A 366 -11.63 -33.12 0.78
C LEU A 366 -11.82 -34.64 0.74
N ASP A 367 -13.04 -35.12 1.08
CA ASP A 367 -13.35 -36.54 1.09
C ASP A 367 -13.27 -37.14 -0.33
N GLU A 368 -13.84 -36.48 -1.33
CA GLU A 368 -13.81 -36.90 -2.74
C GLU A 368 -12.40 -36.90 -3.31
N ALA A 369 -11.53 -35.97 -2.87
CA ALA A 369 -10.14 -35.89 -3.26
C ALA A 369 -9.24 -36.91 -2.55
N GLY A 370 -9.78 -37.70 -1.59
CA GLY A 370 -9.03 -38.73 -0.87
C GLY A 370 -8.28 -38.23 0.37
N TRP A 371 -8.57 -37.04 0.85
CA TRP A 371 -8.06 -36.52 2.14
C TRP A 371 -8.82 -37.17 3.31
N ALA A 372 -8.39 -38.37 3.73
CA ALA A 372 -9.02 -39.12 4.79
C ALA A 372 -8.70 -38.54 6.17
N LEU A 373 -9.73 -38.45 7.06
CA LEU A 373 -9.53 -37.95 8.42
C LEU A 373 -8.76 -38.99 9.27
N GLY A 374 -7.60 -38.56 9.80
CA GLY A 374 -6.77 -39.37 10.68
C GLY A 374 -7.34 -39.48 12.11
N SER A 375 -6.78 -40.39 12.90
CA SER A 375 -7.19 -40.59 14.29
C SER A 375 -6.85 -39.42 15.23
N ASP A 376 -5.92 -38.58 14.82
CA ASP A 376 -5.50 -37.33 15.48
C ASP A 376 -6.32 -36.12 15.06
N GLY A 377 -7.30 -36.31 14.17
CA GLY A 377 -8.14 -35.25 13.65
C GLY A 377 -7.53 -34.49 12.46
N VAL A 378 -6.32 -34.84 12.00
CA VAL A 378 -5.69 -34.26 10.81
C VAL A 378 -5.96 -35.17 9.61
N ARG A 379 -6.33 -34.58 8.47
CA ARG A 379 -6.53 -35.33 7.21
C ARG A 379 -5.20 -35.75 6.61
N VAL A 380 -5.19 -36.86 5.92
CA VAL A 380 -4.02 -37.43 5.27
C VAL A 380 -4.39 -37.92 3.86
N LYS A 381 -3.59 -37.61 2.87
CA LYS A 381 -3.68 -38.12 1.49
C LYS A 381 -2.32 -38.63 1.04
N ASP A 382 -2.23 -39.86 0.56
CA ASP A 382 -1.00 -40.50 0.07
C ASP A 382 0.19 -40.41 1.05
N GLY A 383 -0.10 -40.43 2.36
CA GLY A 383 0.89 -40.30 3.43
C GLY A 383 1.27 -38.86 3.78
N VAL A 384 0.78 -37.87 3.06
CA VAL A 384 0.99 -36.44 3.34
C VAL A 384 -0.10 -35.94 4.28
N PRO A 385 0.24 -35.44 5.48
CA PRO A 385 -0.76 -34.83 6.35
C PRO A 385 -1.19 -33.46 5.81
N ALA A 386 -2.47 -33.09 5.94
CA ALA A 386 -2.98 -31.75 5.65
C ALA A 386 -2.49 -30.78 6.71
N ALA A 387 -1.20 -30.45 6.68
CA ALA A 387 -0.54 -29.60 7.67
C ALA A 387 0.49 -28.69 7.00
N PHE A 388 0.46 -27.40 7.33
CA PHE A 388 1.43 -26.42 6.81
C PHE A 388 1.67 -25.29 7.81
N ASP A 389 2.81 -24.64 7.67
CA ASP A 389 3.14 -23.40 8.38
C ASP A 389 2.48 -22.21 7.67
N LEU A 390 1.99 -21.24 8.43
CA LEU A 390 1.41 -19.99 7.93
C LEU A 390 2.22 -18.81 8.47
N TYR A 391 2.96 -18.15 7.61
CA TYR A 391 3.79 -17.03 8.00
C TYR A 391 3.00 -15.72 8.06
N TYR A 392 3.37 -14.86 9.02
CA TYR A 392 2.86 -13.50 9.16
C TYR A 392 3.94 -12.58 9.75
N SER A 393 3.83 -11.27 9.53
CA SER A 393 4.75 -10.28 10.12
C SER A 393 4.59 -10.24 11.64
N ALA A 394 5.66 -10.52 12.38
CA ALA A 394 5.63 -10.55 13.85
C ALA A 394 5.35 -9.19 14.52
N SER A 395 5.52 -8.09 13.79
CA SER A 395 5.23 -6.72 14.25
C SER A 395 3.80 -6.26 13.93
N ASP A 396 2.95 -7.11 13.32
CA ASP A 396 1.58 -6.76 12.91
C ASP A 396 0.56 -7.59 13.70
N SER A 397 -0.10 -6.95 14.66
CA SER A 397 -1.06 -7.59 15.56
C SER A 397 -2.32 -8.08 14.83
N VAL A 398 -2.73 -7.40 13.75
CA VAL A 398 -3.90 -7.78 12.93
C VAL A 398 -3.59 -9.04 12.13
N ARG A 399 -2.43 -9.10 11.44
CA ARG A 399 -2.01 -10.31 10.71
C ARG A 399 -1.83 -11.51 11.65
N GLN A 400 -1.32 -11.30 12.86
CA GLN A 400 -1.25 -12.34 13.88
C GLN A 400 -2.62 -12.88 14.23
N ALA A 401 -3.58 -12.00 14.53
CA ALA A 401 -4.92 -12.40 14.91
C ALA A 401 -5.66 -13.12 13.76
N ILE A 402 -5.50 -12.65 12.52
CA ILE A 402 -6.02 -13.34 11.32
C ILE A 402 -5.43 -14.75 11.20
N ALA A 403 -4.11 -14.91 11.35
CA ALA A 403 -3.46 -16.21 11.23
C ALA A 403 -3.94 -17.20 12.30
N MET A 404 -4.16 -16.74 13.53
CA MET A 404 -4.67 -17.57 14.63
C MET A 404 -6.12 -17.99 14.40
N GLU A 405 -6.99 -17.06 13.99
CA GLU A 405 -8.40 -17.37 13.71
C GLU A 405 -8.53 -18.27 12.48
N PHE A 406 -7.77 -18.03 11.42
CA PHE A 406 -7.73 -18.91 10.25
C PHE A 406 -7.31 -20.35 10.65
N ALA A 407 -6.27 -20.49 11.47
CA ALA A 407 -5.83 -21.80 11.95
C ALA A 407 -6.92 -22.54 12.75
N ASN A 408 -7.68 -21.80 13.56
CA ASN A 408 -8.82 -22.33 14.32
C ASN A 408 -9.91 -22.87 13.37
N GLN A 409 -10.32 -22.08 12.37
CA GLN A 409 -11.35 -22.46 11.40
C GLN A 409 -10.90 -23.67 10.54
N MET A 410 -9.65 -23.71 10.10
CA MET A 410 -9.10 -24.83 9.33
C MET A 410 -9.08 -26.15 10.13
N GLY A 411 -8.93 -26.07 11.46
CA GLY A 411 -9.04 -27.22 12.34
C GLY A 411 -10.38 -27.96 12.24
N GLU A 412 -11.47 -27.25 11.96
CA GLU A 412 -12.80 -27.84 11.74
C GLU A 412 -12.91 -28.70 10.47
N LEU A 413 -12.03 -28.43 9.50
CA LEU A 413 -11.90 -29.21 8.26
C LEU A 413 -10.90 -30.36 8.40
N GLY A 414 -10.19 -30.48 9.51
CA GLY A 414 -9.09 -31.42 9.69
C GLY A 414 -7.79 -30.97 9.00
N ILE A 415 -7.61 -29.67 8.79
CA ILE A 415 -6.39 -29.07 8.24
C ILE A 415 -5.65 -28.41 9.41
N LYS A 416 -4.41 -28.84 9.67
CA LYS A 416 -3.56 -28.28 10.73
C LYS A 416 -2.74 -27.13 10.18
N VAL A 417 -3.05 -25.91 10.59
CA VAL A 417 -2.27 -24.71 10.29
C VAL A 417 -1.44 -24.32 11.50
N SER A 418 -0.16 -24.02 11.30
CA SER A 418 0.78 -23.58 12.35
C SER A 418 1.20 -22.14 12.10
N PRO A 419 0.60 -21.14 12.78
CA PRO A 419 0.99 -19.74 12.62
C PRO A 419 2.44 -19.48 13.03
N LYS A 420 3.21 -18.73 12.22
CA LYS A 420 4.63 -18.39 12.40
C LYS A 420 4.85 -16.89 12.25
N GLY A 421 5.03 -16.19 13.36
CA GLY A 421 5.48 -14.80 13.35
C GLY A 421 6.95 -14.71 12.94
N ALA A 422 7.27 -13.90 11.92
CA ALA A 422 8.61 -13.76 11.39
C ALA A 422 8.90 -12.33 10.94
N SER A 423 10.16 -12.01 10.71
CA SER A 423 10.57 -10.77 10.03
C SER A 423 10.21 -10.83 8.54
N TRP A 424 10.06 -9.68 7.87
CA TRP A 424 9.82 -9.65 6.43
C TRP A 424 10.95 -10.34 5.64
N ASP A 425 12.22 -10.21 6.05
CA ASP A 425 13.34 -10.90 5.42
C ASP A 425 13.18 -12.43 5.47
N ASP A 426 12.67 -12.97 6.57
CA ASP A 426 12.41 -14.40 6.70
C ASP A 426 11.16 -14.81 5.92
N ILE A 427 10.10 -14.00 5.94
CA ILE A 427 8.88 -14.24 5.16
C ILE A 427 9.20 -14.31 3.67
N TYR A 428 9.99 -13.38 3.14
CA TYR A 428 10.38 -13.39 1.71
C TYR A 428 11.19 -14.63 1.31
N ARG A 429 11.89 -15.30 2.23
CA ARG A 429 12.53 -16.59 1.94
C ARG A 429 11.54 -17.72 1.74
N HIS A 430 10.35 -17.59 2.31
CA HIS A 430 9.27 -18.59 2.25
C HIS A 430 8.16 -18.22 1.27
N GLN A 431 8.24 -17.07 0.60
CA GLN A 431 7.16 -16.45 -0.17
C GLN A 431 6.56 -17.33 -1.29
N PHE A 432 7.32 -18.28 -1.82
CA PHE A 432 6.85 -19.18 -2.87
C PHE A 432 6.64 -20.62 -2.41
N SER A 433 7.03 -20.96 -1.17
CA SER A 433 6.95 -22.32 -0.63
C SER A 433 5.90 -22.50 0.44
N ASP A 434 5.58 -21.45 1.18
CA ASP A 434 4.67 -21.53 2.31
C ASP A 434 3.54 -20.50 2.15
N PRO A 435 2.33 -20.80 2.69
CA PRO A 435 1.28 -19.81 2.86
C PRO A 435 1.73 -18.63 3.73
N VAL A 436 1.39 -17.42 3.31
CA VAL A 436 1.73 -16.16 4.01
C VAL A 436 0.51 -15.28 4.10
N VAL A 437 0.30 -14.63 5.24
CA VAL A 437 -0.71 -13.57 5.41
C VAL A 437 -0.16 -12.28 4.84
N TRP A 438 -0.58 -11.96 3.63
CA TRP A 438 -0.21 -10.75 2.92
C TRP A 438 -1.20 -9.62 3.15
N GLY A 439 -0.77 -8.42 2.83
CA GLY A 439 -1.62 -7.27 2.61
C GLY A 439 -1.33 -6.72 1.21
N TRP A 440 -2.37 -6.41 0.47
CA TRP A 440 -2.31 -5.88 -0.88
C TRP A 440 -3.44 -4.89 -1.09
N GLY A 441 -3.27 -4.00 -2.03
CA GLY A 441 -4.32 -3.11 -2.46
C GLY A 441 -3.79 -1.75 -2.86
N SER A 442 -4.13 -1.35 -4.06
CA SER A 442 -3.86 -0.02 -4.59
C SER A 442 -5.10 0.49 -5.32
N ASN A 443 -5.10 1.77 -5.61
CA ASN A 443 -6.15 2.40 -6.41
C ASN A 443 -5.95 2.11 -7.92
N SER A 444 -5.50 0.89 -8.26
CA SER A 444 -5.18 0.47 -9.63
C SER A 444 -5.51 -1.00 -9.85
N PRO A 445 -5.98 -1.41 -11.04
CA PRO A 445 -6.18 -2.82 -11.37
C PRO A 445 -4.87 -3.60 -11.54
N ILE A 446 -3.71 -2.93 -11.49
CA ILE A 446 -2.39 -3.54 -11.69
C ILE A 446 -2.10 -4.64 -10.66
N GLU A 447 -2.71 -4.59 -9.48
CA GLU A 447 -2.57 -5.63 -8.47
C GLU A 447 -3.08 -6.99 -8.95
N ILE A 448 -4.14 -7.01 -9.75
CA ILE A 448 -4.63 -8.25 -10.37
C ILE A 448 -3.55 -8.83 -11.28
N TYR A 449 -2.89 -7.98 -12.08
CA TYR A 449 -1.78 -8.40 -12.94
C TYR A 449 -0.59 -8.91 -12.12
N ASN A 450 -0.15 -8.13 -11.14
CA ASN A 450 1.02 -8.46 -10.33
C ASN A 450 0.89 -9.81 -9.63
N LEU A 451 -0.31 -10.13 -9.12
CA LEU A 451 -0.56 -11.34 -8.35
C LEU A 451 -0.84 -12.57 -9.23
N ASN A 452 -1.39 -12.41 -10.44
CA ASN A 452 -1.95 -13.52 -11.20
C ASN A 452 -1.32 -13.73 -12.58
N TYR A 453 -0.56 -12.77 -13.12
CA TYR A 453 0.20 -12.98 -14.35
C TYR A 453 1.31 -14.01 -14.10
N SER A 454 1.52 -14.95 -15.04
CA SER A 454 2.47 -16.07 -14.86
C SER A 454 3.87 -15.62 -14.43
N THR A 455 4.33 -14.45 -14.90
CA THR A 455 5.60 -13.85 -14.50
C THR A 455 5.43 -12.59 -13.64
N GLY A 456 4.26 -12.39 -13.03
CA GLY A 456 3.97 -11.26 -12.15
C GLY A 456 4.88 -11.26 -10.90
N ASN A 457 5.29 -10.09 -10.47
CA ASN A 457 6.21 -9.95 -9.33
C ASN A 457 5.63 -10.45 -8.01
N GLY A 458 4.29 -10.35 -7.83
CA GLY A 458 3.55 -10.83 -6.67
C GLY A 458 2.94 -12.23 -6.86
N ASN A 459 3.28 -12.95 -7.94
CA ASN A 459 2.77 -14.32 -8.14
C ASN A 459 3.45 -15.30 -7.17
N TYR A 460 3.14 -15.15 -5.88
CA TYR A 460 3.62 -16.00 -4.80
C TYR A 460 3.03 -17.41 -4.85
N THR A 461 1.95 -17.59 -5.58
CA THR A 461 1.26 -18.88 -5.71
C THR A 461 1.89 -19.79 -6.76
N CYS A 462 2.84 -19.29 -7.56
CA CYS A 462 3.45 -20.00 -8.69
C CYS A 462 2.40 -20.52 -9.70
N TYR A 463 1.25 -19.85 -9.80
CA TYR A 463 0.21 -20.21 -10.75
C TYR A 463 0.55 -19.68 -12.15
N GLU A 464 0.44 -20.54 -13.15
CA GLU A 464 0.67 -20.18 -14.55
C GLU A 464 -0.53 -20.65 -15.38
N ASN A 465 -1.13 -19.73 -16.17
CA ASN A 465 -2.25 -20.04 -17.03
C ASN A 465 -2.32 -19.07 -18.22
N GLU A 466 -2.20 -19.60 -19.43
CA GLU A 466 -2.17 -18.81 -20.68
C GLU A 466 -3.47 -18.03 -20.93
N ALA A 467 -4.64 -18.54 -20.52
CA ALA A 467 -5.91 -17.85 -20.69
C ALA A 467 -6.01 -16.64 -19.74
N VAL A 468 -5.58 -16.80 -18.48
CA VAL A 468 -5.49 -15.69 -17.51
C VAL A 468 -4.53 -14.62 -18.02
N ASP A 469 -3.35 -15.01 -18.50
CA ASP A 469 -2.36 -14.09 -19.06
C ASP A 469 -2.92 -13.34 -20.29
N ALA A 470 -3.70 -14.02 -21.13
CA ALA A 470 -4.33 -13.40 -22.29
C ALA A 470 -5.34 -12.30 -21.90
N HIS A 471 -6.20 -12.56 -20.91
CA HIS A 471 -7.13 -11.56 -20.37
C HIS A 471 -6.41 -10.38 -19.74
N LEU A 472 -5.39 -10.62 -18.94
CA LEU A 472 -4.58 -9.56 -18.33
C LEU A 472 -3.90 -8.67 -19.36
N ASN A 473 -3.33 -9.27 -20.42
CA ASN A 473 -2.73 -8.52 -21.52
C ASN A 473 -3.80 -7.73 -22.31
N ALA A 474 -4.97 -8.31 -22.55
CA ALA A 474 -6.08 -7.63 -23.24
C ALA A 474 -6.60 -6.44 -22.43
N ALA A 475 -6.70 -6.58 -21.09
CA ALA A 475 -7.07 -5.48 -20.21
C ALA A 475 -6.09 -4.31 -20.30
N LEU A 476 -4.79 -4.59 -20.25
CA LEU A 476 -3.74 -3.57 -20.33
C LEU A 476 -3.66 -2.91 -21.72
N ALA A 477 -4.02 -3.63 -22.77
CA ALA A 477 -3.95 -3.13 -24.16
C ALA A 477 -5.08 -2.17 -24.52
N ASN A 478 -6.16 -2.07 -23.74
CA ASN A 478 -7.28 -1.19 -24.05
C ASN A 478 -6.91 0.28 -23.74
N PRO A 479 -6.96 1.21 -24.72
CA PRO A 479 -6.63 2.62 -24.50
C PRO A 479 -7.65 3.34 -23.60
N VAL A 480 -8.86 2.80 -23.44
CA VAL A 480 -9.91 3.34 -22.56
C VAL A 480 -10.01 2.45 -21.31
N ILE A 481 -9.60 2.98 -20.16
CA ILE A 481 -9.53 2.21 -18.91
C ILE A 481 -10.88 1.56 -18.57
N ALA A 482 -11.99 2.29 -18.66
CA ALA A 482 -13.31 1.74 -18.35
C ALA A 482 -13.70 0.55 -19.23
N ASP A 483 -13.25 0.52 -20.49
CA ASP A 483 -13.50 -0.58 -21.41
C ASP A 483 -12.65 -1.83 -21.11
N SER A 484 -11.58 -1.68 -20.30
CA SER A 484 -10.74 -2.79 -19.86
C SER A 484 -11.34 -3.59 -18.69
N TYR A 485 -12.34 -3.05 -17.98
CA TYR A 485 -12.84 -3.65 -16.73
C TYR A 485 -13.34 -5.08 -16.90
N ASN A 486 -13.95 -5.38 -18.06
CA ASN A 486 -14.43 -6.74 -18.33
C ASN A 486 -13.28 -7.75 -18.43
N GLU A 487 -12.16 -7.39 -19.04
CA GLU A 487 -11.00 -8.28 -19.19
C GLU A 487 -10.34 -8.56 -17.82
N TRP A 488 -10.27 -7.55 -16.93
CA TRP A 488 -9.83 -7.76 -15.55
C TRP A 488 -10.70 -8.78 -14.79
N LYS A 489 -12.05 -8.73 -15.00
CA LYS A 489 -12.99 -9.69 -14.40
C LYS A 489 -12.81 -11.09 -14.99
N LEU A 490 -12.63 -11.19 -16.31
CA LEU A 490 -12.40 -12.47 -16.99
C LEU A 490 -11.06 -13.11 -16.57
N ALA A 491 -10.03 -12.33 -16.29
CA ALA A 491 -8.78 -12.86 -15.72
C ALA A 491 -8.99 -13.52 -14.34
N MET A 492 -9.96 -13.05 -13.57
CA MET A 492 -10.32 -13.69 -12.31
C MET A 492 -11.15 -14.96 -12.52
N TRP A 493 -12.11 -14.94 -13.47
CA TRP A 493 -12.91 -16.09 -13.86
C TRP A 493 -13.58 -15.88 -15.23
N ASP A 494 -13.24 -16.71 -16.24
CA ASP A 494 -13.82 -16.67 -17.59
C ASP A 494 -14.94 -17.71 -17.82
N GLY A 495 -15.25 -18.49 -16.79
CA GLY A 495 -16.19 -19.62 -16.84
C GLY A 495 -15.50 -20.98 -16.88
N GLU A 496 -14.20 -21.04 -17.19
CA GLU A 496 -13.38 -22.26 -17.23
C GLU A 496 -12.04 -22.07 -16.51
N ASN A 497 -11.37 -20.94 -16.76
CA ASN A 497 -10.06 -20.59 -16.21
C ASN A 497 -10.16 -19.40 -15.27
N GLY A 498 -9.21 -19.28 -14.37
CA GLY A 498 -9.11 -18.16 -13.45
C GLY A 498 -8.70 -18.55 -12.04
N VAL A 499 -8.52 -17.54 -11.20
CA VAL A 499 -8.02 -17.68 -9.84
C VAL A 499 -9.14 -17.77 -8.80
N ALA A 500 -10.40 -17.65 -9.22
CA ALA A 500 -11.58 -17.73 -8.37
C ALA A 500 -11.65 -19.04 -7.56
N PRO A 501 -12.44 -19.08 -6.45
CA PRO A 501 -12.61 -20.28 -5.62
C PRO A 501 -13.07 -21.53 -6.39
N GLN A 502 -13.90 -21.37 -7.41
CA GLN A 502 -14.33 -22.45 -8.30
C GLN A 502 -13.29 -22.80 -9.37
N GLY A 503 -12.32 -21.93 -9.62
CA GLY A 503 -11.19 -22.12 -10.51
C GLY A 503 -9.96 -22.69 -9.80
N ALA A 504 -8.82 -22.02 -9.94
CA ALA A 504 -7.55 -22.44 -9.35
C ALA A 504 -7.45 -22.18 -7.83
N ALA A 505 -8.29 -21.31 -7.27
CA ALA A 505 -8.35 -21.00 -5.84
C ALA A 505 -6.96 -20.69 -5.25
N THR A 506 -6.20 -19.83 -5.94
CA THR A 506 -4.79 -19.56 -5.64
C THR A 506 -4.59 -18.75 -4.37
N TRP A 507 -5.59 -17.99 -3.97
CA TRP A 507 -5.62 -17.17 -2.76
C TRP A 507 -6.88 -17.48 -1.94
N VAL A 508 -6.81 -17.22 -0.65
CA VAL A 508 -7.99 -17.04 0.19
C VAL A 508 -7.94 -15.62 0.77
N TRP A 509 -8.90 -14.79 0.37
CA TRP A 509 -9.06 -13.42 0.82
C TRP A 509 -10.05 -13.33 1.96
N PHE A 510 -9.89 -12.36 2.86
CA PHE A 510 -10.68 -12.25 4.09
C PHE A 510 -11.40 -10.93 4.23
N ALA A 511 -10.63 -9.83 4.19
CA ALA A 511 -11.09 -8.52 4.55
C ALA A 511 -10.33 -7.42 3.83
N ASN A 512 -11.02 -6.32 3.51
CA ASN A 512 -10.43 -5.01 3.40
C ASN A 512 -10.42 -4.41 4.81
N VAL A 513 -9.24 -4.03 5.30
CA VAL A 513 -9.06 -3.52 6.67
C VAL A 513 -9.23 -2.01 6.67
N ASP A 514 -10.17 -1.50 7.45
CA ASP A 514 -10.31 -0.06 7.61
C ASP A 514 -9.06 0.55 8.28
N HIS A 515 -8.70 1.76 7.85
CA HIS A 515 -7.63 2.51 8.47
C HIS A 515 -8.20 3.43 9.54
N LEU A 516 -7.78 3.21 10.76
CA LEU A 516 -8.35 3.85 11.94
C LEU A 516 -7.41 4.92 12.50
N TYR A 517 -7.99 6.04 12.89
CA TYR A 517 -7.25 7.14 13.50
C TYR A 517 -8.06 7.74 14.66
N PHE A 518 -7.40 8.02 15.78
CA PHE A 518 -7.97 8.89 16.80
C PHE A 518 -7.66 10.35 16.42
N VAL A 519 -8.68 11.17 16.26
CA VAL A 519 -8.60 12.57 15.83
C VAL A 519 -9.00 13.46 17.00
N ALA A 520 -8.15 14.42 17.36
CA ALA A 520 -8.40 15.36 18.46
C ALA A 520 -9.66 16.20 18.24
N ASP A 521 -10.41 16.42 19.31
CA ASP A 521 -11.62 17.25 19.30
C ASP A 521 -11.34 18.63 18.69
N GLY A 522 -12.18 19.03 17.74
CA GLY A 522 -12.09 20.32 17.05
C GLY A 522 -11.31 20.30 15.74
N LEU A 523 -10.44 19.31 15.50
CA LEU A 523 -9.79 19.14 14.20
C LEU A 523 -10.79 18.55 13.20
N LYS A 524 -10.98 19.23 12.07
CA LYS A 524 -11.81 18.77 10.95
C LYS A 524 -10.92 18.17 9.88
N VAL A 525 -10.90 16.85 9.82
CA VAL A 525 -10.28 16.09 8.74
C VAL A 525 -11.20 16.12 7.53
N ALA A 526 -10.66 16.39 6.35
CA ALA A 526 -11.44 16.36 5.10
C ALA A 526 -11.80 14.93 4.71
N ASP A 527 -12.88 14.75 3.92
CA ASP A 527 -13.33 13.45 3.45
C ASP A 527 -12.18 12.71 2.75
N GLN A 528 -11.97 11.46 3.16
CA GLN A 528 -10.93 10.60 2.64
C GLN A 528 -11.46 9.76 1.48
N LYS A 529 -10.67 9.61 0.42
CA LYS A 529 -10.89 8.55 -0.57
C LYS A 529 -10.44 7.21 0.00
N PRO A 530 -10.86 6.04 -0.56
CA PRO A 530 -10.40 4.75 -0.08
C PRO A 530 -8.87 4.69 -0.02
N HIS A 531 -8.35 4.34 1.14
CA HIS A 531 -6.89 4.26 1.34
C HIS A 531 -6.32 3.02 0.65
N PRO A 532 -5.16 3.11 -0.02
CA PRO A 532 -4.40 1.94 -0.45
C PRO A 532 -3.80 1.21 0.74
N HIS A 533 -3.11 0.09 0.48
CA HIS A 533 -2.49 -0.75 1.51
C HIS A 533 -1.60 0.04 2.49
N GLY A 534 -1.76 -0.26 3.77
CA GLY A 534 -0.96 0.22 4.89
C GLY A 534 -1.38 1.60 5.43
N HIS A 535 -1.20 1.81 6.74
CA HIS A 535 -1.46 3.09 7.44
C HIS A 535 -0.33 4.11 7.14
N GLY A 536 -0.09 4.38 5.87
CA GLY A 536 0.97 5.28 5.44
C GLY A 536 0.52 6.74 5.26
N TRP A 537 1.12 7.39 4.28
CA TRP A 537 0.92 8.81 3.97
C TRP A 537 -0.47 9.16 3.44
N SER A 538 -1.32 8.17 3.13
CA SER A 538 -2.65 8.40 2.54
C SER A 538 -3.55 9.28 3.39
N ILE A 539 -3.47 9.20 4.72
CA ILE A 539 -4.30 10.04 5.61
C ILE A 539 -4.05 11.54 5.37
N VAL A 540 -2.82 11.93 5.10
CA VAL A 540 -2.44 13.34 4.88
C VAL A 540 -2.53 13.79 3.43
N ASN A 541 -3.00 12.94 2.49
CA ASN A 541 -3.14 13.31 1.07
C ASN A 541 -3.92 14.62 0.85
N ASN A 542 -4.85 14.95 1.74
CA ASN A 542 -5.69 16.16 1.66
C ASN A 542 -5.57 17.05 2.90
N VAL A 543 -4.43 16.98 3.60
CA VAL A 543 -4.19 17.76 4.83
C VAL A 543 -4.25 19.27 4.60
N ASP A 544 -4.02 19.73 3.38
CA ASP A 544 -4.21 21.11 2.93
C ASP A 544 -5.65 21.63 3.13
N LYS A 545 -6.64 20.72 3.17
CA LYS A 545 -8.07 21.04 3.34
C LYS A 545 -8.52 20.94 4.80
N TRP A 546 -7.69 20.42 5.70
CA TRP A 546 -8.04 20.26 7.11
C TRP A 546 -8.11 21.62 7.82
N SER A 547 -8.81 21.68 8.94
CA SER A 547 -8.91 22.92 9.75
C SER A 547 -9.26 22.61 11.20
N TRP A 548 -8.80 23.46 12.07
CA TRP A 548 -9.22 23.51 13.46
C TRP A 548 -10.54 24.24 13.65
#